data_8e40a836a854ff4a98336dd2adeaf748
#
_entry.id   8e40a836a854ff4a98336dd2adeaf748
#
_cell.length_a   1.000
_cell.length_b   1.000
_cell.length_c   1.000
_cell.angle_alpha   90.00
_cell.angle_beta   90.00
_cell.angle_gamma   90.00
#
_symmetry.space_group_name_H-M   'P 1'
#
loop_
_entity.id
_entity.type
_entity.pdbx_description
1 polymer ?
#
loop_
_entity_poly.entity_id
_entity_poly.type
_entity_poly.pdbx_seq_one_letter_code
_entity_poly.pdbx_strand_id
1 'polypeptide(L)'
;MALKASPDDQKLLLDLQALDTKLAQLDHRAKSLPQHAVLSALDAELMTLRAAALERRGAREDVALELKRLESDVEVVEARIKRDTERLEGSSSVKDVAALEQELTALRKRRDDLEEIELTVMERLEEAEASLAVATENMAGIDERRAAVEAERDASLAEVASERTHTAANRQTIASKVPADLLALYTKQRDRYGIGASLLQYGVSSANGVKLLENEMQTIRATAPDDVIICPSSDAILVRTNESGL
;
A
#
# COMPACT_ATOMS: atom_id res chain seq x y z
N MET A 1 -32.93 18.69 -37.04
CA MET A 1 -32.20 19.89 -37.47
C MET A 1 -30.78 19.76 -36.93
N ALA A 2 -29.77 20.14 -37.71
CA ALA A 2 -28.41 20.21 -37.21
C ALA A 2 -28.34 21.26 -36.08
N LEU A 3 -27.59 21.00 -35.02
CA LEU A 3 -27.36 21.98 -33.96
C LEU A 3 -26.53 23.12 -34.50
N LYS A 4 -26.89 24.35 -34.14
CA LYS A 4 -26.16 25.56 -34.53
C LYS A 4 -25.53 26.21 -33.29
N ALA A 5 -24.28 26.64 -33.45
CA ALA A 5 -23.53 27.35 -32.41
C ALA A 5 -22.51 28.27 -33.11
N SER A 6 -22.25 29.45 -32.53
CA SER A 6 -21.24 30.35 -33.10
C SER A 6 -19.86 29.68 -33.14
N PRO A 7 -19.00 30.04 -34.10
CA PRO A 7 -17.62 29.54 -34.15
C PRO A 7 -16.84 29.79 -32.86
N ASP A 8 -17.12 30.87 -32.14
CA ASP A 8 -16.47 31.18 -30.87
C ASP A 8 -16.96 30.29 -29.74
N ASP A 9 -18.28 29.98 -29.71
CA ASP A 9 -18.82 28.98 -28.75
C ASP A 9 -18.25 27.58 -29.02
N GLN A 10 -18.08 27.19 -30.29
CA GLN A 10 -17.47 25.93 -30.66
C GLN A 10 -16.00 25.86 -30.20
N LYS A 11 -15.24 26.96 -30.28
CA LYS A 11 -13.85 26.99 -29.77
C LYS A 11 -13.76 26.76 -28.28
N LEU A 12 -14.73 27.25 -27.48
CA LEU A 12 -14.77 27.00 -26.04
C LEU A 12 -14.82 25.48 -25.70
N LEU A 13 -15.32 24.67 -26.61
CA LEU A 13 -15.32 23.20 -26.43
C LEU A 13 -13.91 22.63 -26.45
N LEU A 14 -12.96 23.21 -27.15
CA LEU A 14 -11.56 22.77 -27.14
C LEU A 14 -10.91 23.03 -25.78
N ASP A 15 -11.18 24.21 -25.20
CA ASP A 15 -10.71 24.55 -23.85
C ASP A 15 -11.34 23.60 -22.82
N LEU A 16 -12.64 23.33 -22.99
CA LEU A 16 -13.37 22.39 -22.11
C LEU A 16 -12.79 20.98 -22.22
N GLN A 17 -12.48 20.51 -23.44
CA GLN A 17 -11.85 19.22 -23.69
C GLN A 17 -10.45 19.14 -23.08
N ALA A 18 -9.65 20.20 -23.21
CA ALA A 18 -8.31 20.25 -22.61
C ALA A 18 -8.39 20.09 -21.07
N LEU A 19 -9.35 20.76 -20.44
CA LEU A 19 -9.58 20.66 -18.99
C LEU A 19 -10.12 19.28 -18.57
N ASP A 20 -11.03 18.68 -19.35
CA ASP A 20 -11.52 17.33 -19.10
C ASP A 20 -10.41 16.28 -19.28
N THR A 21 -9.55 16.45 -20.27
CA THR A 21 -8.37 15.60 -20.46
C THR A 21 -7.40 15.73 -19.28
N LYS A 22 -7.16 16.98 -18.81
CA LYS A 22 -6.30 17.23 -17.65
C LYS A 22 -6.89 16.60 -16.37
N LEU A 23 -8.19 16.68 -16.13
CA LEU A 23 -8.85 16.02 -15.01
C LEU A 23 -8.66 14.50 -15.06
N ALA A 24 -8.83 13.89 -16.24
CA ALA A 24 -8.60 12.46 -16.43
C ALA A 24 -7.14 12.06 -16.16
N GLN A 25 -6.17 12.90 -16.60
CA GLN A 25 -4.74 12.69 -16.33
C GLN A 25 -4.43 12.78 -14.83
N LEU A 26 -5.04 13.75 -14.12
CA LEU A 26 -4.87 13.88 -12.66
C LEU A 26 -5.46 12.69 -11.91
N ASP A 27 -6.66 12.22 -12.30
CA ASP A 27 -7.27 11.03 -11.73
C ASP A 27 -6.42 9.76 -11.98
N HIS A 28 -5.80 9.67 -13.16
CA HIS A 28 -4.86 8.58 -13.47
C HIS A 28 -3.59 8.70 -12.64
N ARG A 29 -2.98 9.90 -12.54
CA ARG A 29 -1.79 10.16 -11.74
C ARG A 29 -2.01 9.76 -10.28
N ALA A 30 -3.16 10.11 -9.68
CA ALA A 30 -3.50 9.72 -8.31
C ALA A 30 -3.51 8.20 -8.11
N LYS A 31 -4.01 7.44 -9.10
CA LYS A 31 -4.10 5.97 -9.03
C LYS A 31 -2.78 5.27 -9.34
N SER A 32 -1.89 5.91 -10.10
CA SER A 32 -0.64 5.33 -10.60
C SER A 32 0.59 5.86 -9.87
N LEU A 33 0.45 6.42 -8.67
CA LEU A 33 1.59 6.84 -7.87
C LEU A 33 2.52 5.66 -7.58
N PRO A 34 3.84 5.80 -7.79
CA PRO A 34 4.79 4.71 -7.54
C PRO A 34 4.82 4.26 -6.09
N GLN A 35 4.47 5.14 -5.15
CA GLN A 35 4.35 4.86 -3.73
C GLN A 35 3.36 3.72 -3.44
N HIS A 36 2.30 3.54 -4.23
CA HIS A 36 1.35 2.44 -4.04
C HIS A 36 2.01 1.07 -4.19
N ALA A 37 2.89 0.91 -5.19
CA ALA A 37 3.62 -0.34 -5.39
C ALA A 37 4.65 -0.58 -4.28
N VAL A 38 5.35 0.47 -3.84
CA VAL A 38 6.31 0.39 -2.73
C VAL A 38 5.62 0.00 -1.43
N LEU A 39 4.49 0.63 -1.10
CA LEU A 39 3.71 0.29 0.10
C LEU A 39 3.22 -1.15 0.07
N SER A 40 2.73 -1.63 -1.07
CA SER A 40 2.32 -3.02 -1.22
C SER A 40 3.47 -4.00 -1.00
N ALA A 41 4.68 -3.67 -1.46
CA ALA A 41 5.87 -4.50 -1.23
C ALA A 41 6.29 -4.49 0.25
N LEU A 42 6.27 -3.33 0.91
CA LEU A 42 6.58 -3.20 2.34
C LEU A 42 5.55 -3.94 3.21
N ASP A 43 4.26 -3.89 2.86
CA ASP A 43 3.21 -4.64 3.56
C ASP A 43 3.42 -6.16 3.44
N ALA A 44 3.83 -6.66 2.26
CA ALA A 44 4.15 -8.07 2.06
C ALA A 44 5.40 -8.50 2.88
N GLU A 45 6.45 -7.66 2.90
CA GLU A 45 7.65 -7.89 3.72
C GLU A 45 7.31 -7.92 5.21
N LEU A 46 6.49 -6.98 5.67
CA LEU A 46 6.03 -6.91 7.07
C LEU A 46 5.22 -8.14 7.48
N MET A 47 4.36 -8.65 6.59
CA MET A 47 3.62 -9.90 6.85
C MET A 47 4.58 -11.08 7.07
N THR A 48 5.62 -11.19 6.26
CA THR A 48 6.64 -12.25 6.39
C THR A 48 7.41 -12.13 7.70
N LEU A 49 7.83 -10.91 8.05
CA LEU A 49 8.55 -10.64 9.29
C LEU A 49 7.68 -10.91 10.52
N ARG A 50 6.39 -10.56 10.48
CA ARG A 50 5.44 -10.85 11.56
C ARG A 50 5.26 -12.35 11.79
N ALA A 51 5.17 -13.13 10.72
CA ALA A 51 5.08 -14.58 10.83
C ALA A 51 6.36 -15.17 11.47
N ALA A 52 7.54 -14.72 11.03
CA ALA A 52 8.82 -15.14 11.60
C ALA A 52 9.00 -14.70 13.07
N ALA A 53 8.55 -13.50 13.43
CA ALA A 53 8.59 -13.03 14.81
C ALA A 53 7.65 -13.83 15.74
N LEU A 54 6.48 -14.22 15.23
CA LEU A 54 5.55 -15.07 15.97
C LEU A 54 6.16 -16.46 16.26
N GLU A 55 6.82 -17.06 15.27
CA GLU A 55 7.52 -18.34 15.43
C GLU A 55 8.64 -18.24 16.47
N ARG A 56 9.49 -17.19 16.38
CA ARG A 56 10.56 -16.95 17.36
C ARG A 56 10.03 -16.68 18.76
N ARG A 57 8.90 -16.00 18.88
CA ARG A 57 8.23 -15.80 20.17
C ARG A 57 7.78 -17.12 20.76
N GLY A 58 7.16 -18.00 19.98
CA GLY A 58 6.78 -19.34 20.42
C GLY A 58 7.99 -20.15 20.90
N ALA A 59 9.08 -20.16 20.12
CA ALA A 59 10.31 -20.85 20.51
C ALA A 59 10.91 -20.31 21.82
N ARG A 60 10.93 -18.99 22.01
CA ARG A 60 11.37 -18.35 23.25
C ARG A 60 10.48 -18.74 24.44
N GLU A 61 9.15 -18.76 24.26
CA GLU A 61 8.19 -19.16 25.31
C GLU A 61 8.36 -20.62 25.69
N ASP A 62 8.61 -21.53 24.75
CA ASP A 62 8.88 -22.94 24.99
C ASP A 62 10.14 -23.15 25.84
N VAL A 63 11.25 -22.45 25.49
CA VAL A 63 12.50 -22.52 26.25
C VAL A 63 12.33 -21.92 27.65
N ALA A 64 11.61 -20.81 27.79
CA ALA A 64 11.33 -20.22 29.10
C ALA A 64 10.49 -21.15 29.99
N LEU A 65 9.55 -21.90 29.40
CA LEU A 65 8.78 -22.90 30.13
C LEU A 65 9.64 -24.09 30.55
N GLU A 66 10.59 -24.52 29.71
CA GLU A 66 11.56 -25.57 30.04
C GLU A 66 12.43 -25.15 31.23
N LEU A 67 12.97 -23.92 31.20
CA LEU A 67 13.75 -23.36 32.31
C LEU A 67 12.96 -23.37 33.62
N LYS A 68 11.74 -22.86 33.59
CA LYS A 68 10.89 -22.82 34.78
C LYS A 68 10.62 -24.22 35.40
N ARG A 69 10.54 -25.24 34.54
CA ARG A 69 10.38 -26.64 35.04
C ARG A 69 11.66 -27.13 35.71
N LEU A 70 12.83 -26.82 35.12
CA LEU A 70 14.12 -27.20 35.72
C LEU A 70 14.35 -26.50 37.05
N GLU A 71 14.08 -25.19 37.15
CA GLU A 71 14.13 -24.43 38.40
C GLU A 71 13.27 -25.10 39.49
N SER A 72 12.02 -25.52 39.14
CA SER A 72 11.15 -26.22 40.06
C SER A 72 11.69 -27.60 40.49
N ASP A 73 12.33 -28.33 39.54
CA ASP A 73 12.96 -29.63 39.84
C ASP A 73 14.16 -29.45 40.78
N VAL A 74 14.98 -28.40 40.59
CA VAL A 74 16.08 -28.03 41.50
C VAL A 74 15.55 -27.72 42.90
N GLU A 75 14.51 -26.88 43.02
CA GLU A 75 13.89 -26.54 44.30
C GLU A 75 13.41 -27.79 45.05
N VAL A 76 12.81 -28.76 44.36
CA VAL A 76 12.34 -30.02 44.94
C VAL A 76 13.51 -30.85 45.47
N VAL A 77 14.60 -30.95 44.71
CA VAL A 77 15.82 -31.69 45.13
C VAL A 77 16.50 -30.99 46.31
N GLU A 78 16.63 -29.68 46.31
CA GLU A 78 17.20 -28.91 47.43
C GLU A 78 16.35 -29.06 48.72
N ALA A 79 15.03 -28.95 48.60
CA ALA A 79 14.14 -29.17 49.74
C ALA A 79 14.25 -30.61 50.33
N ARG A 80 14.58 -31.57 49.47
CA ARG A 80 14.83 -32.97 49.93
C ARG A 80 16.19 -33.09 50.60
N ILE A 81 17.25 -32.50 50.02
CA ILE A 81 18.59 -32.44 50.63
C ILE A 81 18.52 -31.82 52.02
N LYS A 82 17.81 -30.69 52.14
CA LYS A 82 17.64 -30.02 53.46
C LYS A 82 16.98 -30.96 54.49
N ARG A 83 15.86 -31.57 54.13
CA ARG A 83 15.13 -32.48 55.04
C ARG A 83 15.97 -33.68 55.45
N ASP A 84 16.71 -34.29 54.51
CA ASP A 84 17.50 -35.48 54.80
C ASP A 84 18.77 -35.11 55.57
N THR A 85 19.33 -33.88 55.42
CA THR A 85 20.39 -33.35 56.29
C THR A 85 19.89 -33.16 57.74
N GLU A 86 18.72 -32.55 57.94
CA GLU A 86 18.12 -32.38 59.25
C GLU A 86 17.85 -33.75 59.91
N ARG A 87 17.44 -34.77 59.19
CA ARG A 87 17.22 -36.12 59.67
C ARG A 87 18.53 -36.82 60.03
N LEU A 88 19.62 -36.58 59.27
CA LEU A 88 20.93 -37.12 59.51
C LEU A 88 21.49 -36.58 60.83
N GLU A 89 21.36 -35.27 61.11
CA GLU A 89 21.80 -34.62 62.34
C GLU A 89 21.06 -35.16 63.57
N GLY A 90 19.77 -35.56 63.45
CA GLY A 90 18.97 -36.06 64.52
C GLY A 90 19.03 -37.61 64.69
N SER A 91 19.77 -38.33 63.83
CA SER A 91 19.79 -39.83 63.87
C SER A 91 20.91 -40.35 64.76
N SER A 92 20.55 -41.32 65.59
CA SER A 92 21.52 -42.05 66.42
C SER A 92 21.79 -43.52 65.96
N SER A 93 21.14 -43.95 64.87
CA SER A 93 21.28 -45.26 64.25
C SER A 93 22.38 -45.27 63.18
N VAL A 94 23.44 -46.07 63.39
CA VAL A 94 24.55 -46.18 62.40
C VAL A 94 24.08 -46.61 61.02
N LYS A 95 23.05 -47.50 60.96
CA LYS A 95 22.50 -47.97 59.69
C LYS A 95 21.73 -46.89 58.98
N ASP A 96 20.95 -46.04 59.68
CA ASP A 96 20.17 -44.98 59.12
C ASP A 96 21.07 -43.83 58.69
N VAL A 97 22.13 -43.54 59.44
CA VAL A 97 23.17 -42.56 59.06
C VAL A 97 23.82 -42.93 57.73
N ALA A 98 24.28 -44.16 57.57
CA ALA A 98 24.93 -44.61 56.32
C ALA A 98 23.97 -44.56 55.10
N ALA A 99 22.69 -44.90 55.34
CA ALA A 99 21.69 -44.81 54.26
C ALA A 99 21.38 -43.36 53.85
N LEU A 100 21.27 -42.43 54.81
CA LEU A 100 21.03 -41.01 54.56
C LEU A 100 22.23 -40.36 53.89
N GLU A 101 23.46 -40.68 54.26
CA GLU A 101 24.69 -40.20 53.60
C GLU A 101 24.76 -40.61 52.13
N GLN A 102 24.37 -41.85 51.81
CA GLN A 102 24.31 -42.35 50.45
C GLN A 102 23.23 -41.61 49.64
N GLU A 103 22.04 -41.41 50.25
CA GLU A 103 20.94 -40.67 49.61
C GLU A 103 21.35 -39.20 49.37
N LEU A 104 21.91 -38.53 50.33
CA LEU A 104 22.41 -37.15 50.18
C LEU A 104 23.47 -37.02 49.10
N THR A 105 24.36 -38.00 48.95
CA THR A 105 25.36 -38.02 47.89
C THR A 105 24.68 -38.10 46.51
N ALA A 106 23.67 -38.98 46.36
CA ALA A 106 22.91 -39.12 45.13
C ALA A 106 22.10 -37.83 44.80
N LEU A 107 21.46 -37.25 45.82
CA LEU A 107 20.68 -36.01 45.63
C LEU A 107 21.57 -34.81 45.25
N ARG A 108 22.75 -34.65 45.86
CA ARG A 108 23.71 -33.61 45.48
C ARG A 108 24.16 -33.77 44.05
N LYS A 109 24.52 -34.99 43.62
CA LYS A 109 24.84 -35.26 42.23
C LYS A 109 23.67 -34.91 41.30
N ARG A 110 22.44 -35.27 41.69
CA ARG A 110 21.25 -34.94 40.88
C ARG A 110 21.02 -33.44 40.78
N ARG A 111 21.25 -32.67 41.84
CA ARG A 111 21.21 -31.21 41.81
C ARG A 111 22.22 -30.66 40.83
N ASP A 112 23.50 -31.10 40.97
CA ASP A 112 24.60 -30.62 40.10
C ASP A 112 24.31 -30.93 38.62
N ASP A 113 23.77 -32.12 38.30
CA ASP A 113 23.35 -32.50 36.93
C ASP A 113 22.21 -31.60 36.43
N LEU A 114 21.25 -31.21 37.27
CA LEU A 114 20.16 -30.29 36.92
C LEU A 114 20.64 -28.86 36.70
N GLU A 115 21.54 -28.37 37.58
CA GLU A 115 22.14 -27.04 37.44
C GLU A 115 22.94 -26.89 36.13
N GLU A 116 23.66 -27.93 35.66
CA GLU A 116 24.35 -27.96 34.38
C GLU A 116 23.38 -27.87 33.19
N ILE A 117 22.25 -28.60 33.29
CA ILE A 117 21.18 -28.53 32.27
C ILE A 117 20.52 -27.15 32.28
N GLU A 118 20.28 -26.57 33.46
CA GLU A 118 19.70 -25.24 33.63
C GLU A 118 20.54 -24.16 32.95
N LEU A 119 21.87 -24.19 33.14
CA LEU A 119 22.78 -23.27 32.46
C LEU A 119 22.68 -23.38 30.93
N THR A 120 22.62 -24.60 30.40
CA THR A 120 22.46 -24.85 28.96
C THR A 120 21.12 -24.30 28.43
N VAL A 121 20.04 -24.43 29.19
CA VAL A 121 18.73 -23.91 28.82
C VAL A 121 18.68 -22.38 28.92
N MET A 122 19.37 -21.80 29.91
CA MET A 122 19.54 -20.34 30.04
C MET A 122 20.25 -19.75 28.81
N GLU A 123 21.35 -20.36 28.34
CA GLU A 123 22.04 -19.94 27.11
C GLU A 123 21.11 -20.01 25.90
N ARG A 124 20.31 -21.05 25.76
CA ARG A 124 19.30 -21.16 24.67
C ARG A 124 18.23 -20.10 24.78
N LEU A 125 17.83 -19.71 26.00
CA LEU A 125 16.87 -18.64 26.23
C LEU A 125 17.42 -17.27 25.77
N GLU A 126 18.67 -16.97 26.14
CA GLU A 126 19.37 -15.74 25.68
C GLU A 126 19.46 -15.66 24.18
N GLU A 127 19.81 -16.77 23.50
CA GLU A 127 19.84 -16.84 22.04
C GLU A 127 18.45 -16.61 21.41
N ALA A 128 17.40 -17.19 21.98
CA ALA A 128 16.03 -17.04 21.51
C ALA A 128 15.54 -15.58 21.72
N GLU A 129 15.88 -14.95 22.83
CA GLU A 129 15.57 -13.55 23.12
C GLU A 129 16.30 -12.59 22.17
N ALA A 130 17.58 -12.82 21.91
CA ALA A 130 18.34 -12.03 20.93
C ALA A 130 17.75 -12.17 19.51
N SER A 131 17.39 -13.40 19.13
CA SER A 131 16.75 -13.66 17.83
C SER A 131 15.40 -12.95 17.68
N LEU A 132 14.58 -12.93 18.73
CA LEU A 132 13.30 -12.21 18.75
C LEU A 132 13.49 -10.69 18.72
N ALA A 133 14.48 -10.17 19.44
CA ALA A 133 14.82 -8.75 19.46
C ALA A 133 15.18 -8.25 18.04
N VAL A 134 16.06 -8.98 17.33
CA VAL A 134 16.43 -8.67 15.93
C VAL A 134 15.19 -8.67 15.01
N ALA A 135 14.31 -9.65 15.17
CA ALA A 135 13.08 -9.69 14.36
C ALA A 135 12.17 -8.49 14.61
N THR A 136 12.06 -8.07 15.87
CA THR A 136 11.25 -6.91 16.28
C THR A 136 11.85 -5.60 15.76
N GLU A 137 13.17 -5.46 15.80
CA GLU A 137 13.88 -4.31 15.25
C GLU A 137 13.70 -4.20 13.73
N ASN A 138 13.83 -5.32 13.02
CA ASN A 138 13.58 -5.35 11.57
C ASN A 138 12.14 -4.91 11.22
N MET A 139 11.15 -5.35 11.99
CA MET A 139 9.76 -4.92 11.80
C MET A 139 9.61 -3.41 12.04
N ALA A 140 10.21 -2.87 13.09
CA ALA A 140 10.19 -1.42 13.37
C ALA A 140 10.83 -0.63 12.21
N GLY A 141 11.95 -1.07 11.66
CA GLY A 141 12.57 -0.45 10.50
C GLY A 141 11.70 -0.46 9.24
N ILE A 142 10.91 -1.53 9.02
CA ILE A 142 9.93 -1.55 7.91
C ILE A 142 8.78 -0.58 8.20
N ASP A 143 8.26 -0.53 9.42
CA ASP A 143 7.17 0.38 9.78
C ASP A 143 7.60 1.85 9.63
N GLU A 144 8.84 2.22 9.97
CA GLU A 144 9.39 3.56 9.73
C GLU A 144 9.48 3.90 8.24
N ARG A 145 10.00 2.98 7.42
CA ARG A 145 10.06 3.16 5.96
C ARG A 145 8.67 3.29 5.37
N ARG A 146 7.72 2.51 5.84
CA ARG A 146 6.32 2.55 5.43
C ARG A 146 5.70 3.92 5.74
N ALA A 147 5.90 4.43 6.96
CA ALA A 147 5.41 5.74 7.37
C ALA A 147 5.99 6.88 6.51
N ALA A 148 7.27 6.82 6.16
CA ALA A 148 7.91 7.79 5.27
C ALA A 148 7.29 7.77 3.86
N VAL A 149 7.09 6.58 3.27
CA VAL A 149 6.47 6.45 1.94
C VAL A 149 4.99 6.84 1.96
N GLU A 150 4.26 6.59 3.05
CA GLU A 150 2.89 7.07 3.26
C GLU A 150 2.83 8.59 3.26
N ALA A 151 3.73 9.25 3.96
CA ALA A 151 3.81 10.72 3.98
C ALA A 151 4.10 11.31 2.58
N GLU A 152 5.00 10.69 1.80
CA GLU A 152 5.26 11.09 0.42
C GLU A 152 4.05 10.90 -0.50
N ARG A 153 3.35 9.77 -0.37
CA ARG A 153 2.11 9.50 -1.09
C ARG A 153 1.06 10.56 -0.78
N ASP A 154 0.86 10.85 0.50
CA ASP A 154 -0.18 11.77 0.94
C ASP A 154 0.13 13.23 0.49
N ALA A 155 1.39 13.63 0.50
CA ALA A 155 1.82 14.90 -0.06
C ALA A 155 1.53 14.97 -1.58
N SER A 156 1.89 13.92 -2.33
CA SER A 156 1.62 13.83 -3.78
C SER A 156 0.12 13.85 -4.09
N LEU A 157 -0.70 13.14 -3.29
CA LEU A 157 -2.16 13.14 -3.43
C LEU A 157 -2.76 14.52 -3.10
N ALA A 158 -2.23 15.23 -2.12
CA ALA A 158 -2.67 16.59 -1.78
C ALA A 158 -2.38 17.59 -2.92
N GLU A 159 -1.20 17.49 -3.57
CA GLU A 159 -0.89 18.29 -4.77
C GLU A 159 -1.87 18.00 -5.90
N VAL A 160 -2.09 16.72 -6.22
CA VAL A 160 -3.03 16.31 -7.27
C VAL A 160 -4.46 16.79 -6.95
N ALA A 161 -4.91 16.67 -5.70
CA ALA A 161 -6.23 17.13 -5.27
C ALA A 161 -6.39 18.65 -5.40
N SER A 162 -5.38 19.42 -5.05
CA SER A 162 -5.35 20.88 -5.22
C SER A 162 -5.45 21.26 -6.71
N GLU A 163 -4.62 20.67 -7.55
CA GLU A 163 -4.63 20.91 -9.00
C GLU A 163 -5.96 20.51 -9.64
N ARG A 164 -6.54 19.38 -9.21
CA ARG A 164 -7.85 18.92 -9.64
C ARG A 164 -8.96 19.91 -9.29
N THR A 165 -8.94 20.46 -8.09
CA THR A 165 -9.92 21.45 -7.63
C THR A 165 -9.86 22.72 -8.50
N HIS A 166 -8.68 23.25 -8.75
CA HIS A 166 -8.49 24.40 -9.62
C HIS A 166 -8.92 24.12 -11.06
N THR A 167 -8.55 22.97 -11.60
CA THR A 167 -8.93 22.56 -12.96
C THR A 167 -10.44 22.39 -13.09
N ALA A 168 -11.12 21.81 -12.09
CA ALA A 168 -12.57 21.66 -12.06
C ALA A 168 -13.29 23.00 -11.98
N ALA A 169 -12.79 23.96 -11.21
CA ALA A 169 -13.34 25.31 -11.13
C ALA A 169 -13.22 26.06 -12.48
N ASN A 170 -12.06 25.97 -13.13
CA ASN A 170 -11.83 26.54 -14.46
C ASN A 170 -12.78 25.88 -15.49
N ARG A 171 -12.89 24.55 -15.45
CA ARG A 171 -13.84 23.83 -16.29
C ARG A 171 -15.27 24.33 -16.12
N GLN A 172 -15.73 24.51 -14.89
CA GLN A 172 -17.08 25.03 -14.60
C GLN A 172 -17.27 26.46 -15.15
N THR A 173 -16.25 27.30 -15.03
CA THR A 173 -16.25 28.67 -15.57
C THR A 173 -16.36 28.68 -17.09
N ILE A 174 -15.67 27.78 -17.81
CA ILE A 174 -15.80 27.67 -19.26
C ILE A 174 -17.15 27.04 -19.64
N ALA A 175 -17.56 25.99 -18.97
CA ALA A 175 -18.83 25.32 -19.22
C ALA A 175 -20.04 26.28 -19.09
N SER A 176 -19.98 27.24 -18.14
CA SER A 176 -21.05 28.24 -17.97
C SER A 176 -21.17 29.25 -19.12
N LYS A 177 -20.13 29.36 -19.97
CA LYS A 177 -20.14 30.26 -21.16
C LYS A 177 -20.63 29.53 -22.42
N VAL A 178 -20.63 28.19 -22.43
CA VAL A 178 -21.08 27.40 -23.56
C VAL A 178 -22.61 27.33 -23.58
N PRO A 179 -23.28 27.53 -24.73
CA PRO A 179 -24.74 27.33 -24.85
C PRO A 179 -25.18 25.95 -24.38
N ALA A 180 -26.32 25.89 -23.68
CA ALA A 180 -26.77 24.67 -23.00
C ALA A 180 -26.90 23.45 -23.93
N ASP A 181 -27.46 23.65 -25.14
CA ASP A 181 -27.63 22.56 -26.12
C ASP A 181 -26.28 22.03 -26.63
N LEU A 182 -25.32 22.93 -26.85
CA LEU A 182 -23.97 22.58 -27.29
C LEU A 182 -23.22 21.84 -26.19
N LEU A 183 -23.32 22.31 -24.95
CA LEU A 183 -22.74 21.64 -23.77
C LEU A 183 -23.34 20.24 -23.57
N ALA A 184 -24.65 20.09 -23.74
CA ALA A 184 -25.32 18.80 -23.62
C ALA A 184 -24.82 17.81 -24.69
N LEU A 185 -24.64 18.27 -25.94
CA LEU A 185 -24.08 17.45 -27.02
C LEU A 185 -22.60 17.07 -26.69
N TYR A 186 -21.80 18.03 -26.29
CA TYR A 186 -20.42 17.80 -25.87
C TYR A 186 -20.33 16.74 -24.76
N THR A 187 -21.12 16.89 -23.71
CA THR A 187 -21.14 15.93 -22.58
C THR A 187 -21.55 14.53 -23.05
N LYS A 188 -22.57 14.44 -23.90
CA LYS A 188 -22.99 13.16 -24.46
C LYS A 188 -21.88 12.46 -25.26
N GLN A 189 -21.16 13.21 -26.11
CA GLN A 189 -20.07 12.62 -26.90
C GLN A 189 -18.88 12.22 -25.99
N ARG A 190 -18.51 13.08 -25.04
CA ARG A 190 -17.44 12.77 -24.08
C ARG A 190 -17.76 11.50 -23.26
N ASP A 191 -18.96 11.38 -22.73
CA ASP A 191 -19.35 10.25 -21.87
C ASP A 191 -19.42 8.94 -22.63
N ARG A 192 -19.74 9.01 -23.95
CA ARG A 192 -19.85 7.82 -24.80
C ARG A 192 -18.53 7.40 -25.44
N TYR A 193 -17.72 8.35 -25.86
CA TYR A 193 -16.52 8.09 -26.67
C TYR A 193 -15.21 8.54 -26.00
N GLY A 194 -15.28 9.12 -24.82
CA GLY A 194 -14.12 9.61 -24.06
C GLY A 194 -13.64 11.01 -24.46
N ILE A 195 -14.03 11.50 -25.66
CA ILE A 195 -13.65 12.80 -26.20
C ILE A 195 -14.90 13.49 -26.71
N GLY A 196 -15.20 14.69 -26.19
CA GLY A 196 -16.38 15.47 -26.56
C GLY A 196 -16.16 16.40 -27.77
N ALA A 197 -14.95 16.97 -27.90
CA ALA A 197 -14.59 17.88 -28.98
C ALA A 197 -13.18 17.63 -29.50
N SER A 198 -12.96 17.91 -30.78
CA SER A 198 -11.70 17.70 -31.49
C SER A 198 -11.40 18.89 -32.40
N LEU A 199 -10.17 19.36 -32.41
CA LEU A 199 -9.70 20.37 -33.39
C LEU A 199 -9.51 19.70 -34.74
N LEU A 200 -10.03 20.32 -35.80
CA LEU A 200 -9.64 20.01 -37.16
C LEU A 200 -8.40 20.86 -37.50
N GLN A 201 -7.27 20.21 -37.76
CA GLN A 201 -6.03 20.87 -38.14
C GLN A 201 -5.45 20.26 -39.42
N TYR A 202 -5.36 21.04 -40.50
CA TYR A 202 -4.87 20.58 -41.80
C TYR A 202 -5.51 19.26 -42.30
N GLY A 203 -6.82 19.11 -42.09
CA GLY A 203 -7.56 17.88 -42.45
C GLY A 203 -7.37 16.70 -41.53
N VAL A 204 -6.74 16.88 -40.36
CA VAL A 204 -6.53 15.85 -39.34
C VAL A 204 -7.38 16.16 -38.10
N SER A 205 -8.08 15.15 -37.59
CA SER A 205 -8.78 15.27 -36.31
C SER A 205 -7.81 15.07 -35.14
N SER A 206 -7.74 16.02 -34.21
CA SER A 206 -6.85 15.94 -33.04
C SER A 206 -7.27 14.86 -32.03
N ALA A 207 -8.48 14.33 -32.12
CA ALA A 207 -8.98 13.29 -31.21
C ALA A 207 -8.23 11.97 -31.36
N ASN A 208 -7.92 11.58 -32.59
CA ASN A 208 -7.31 10.28 -32.90
C ASN A 208 -6.13 10.37 -33.87
N GLY A 209 -5.76 11.58 -34.32
CA GLY A 209 -4.69 11.80 -35.27
C GLY A 209 -5.00 11.30 -36.71
N VAL A 210 -6.26 10.99 -37.01
CA VAL A 210 -6.67 10.45 -38.30
C VAL A 210 -6.94 11.58 -39.28
N LYS A 211 -6.36 11.45 -40.48
CA LYS A 211 -6.62 12.35 -41.59
C LYS A 211 -7.99 12.01 -42.21
N LEU A 212 -8.85 13.01 -42.33
CA LEU A 212 -10.17 12.89 -42.96
C LEU A 212 -10.04 12.68 -44.48
N LEU A 213 -10.98 11.93 -45.04
CA LEU A 213 -11.04 11.69 -46.46
C LEU A 213 -11.42 12.98 -47.22
N GLU A 214 -11.01 13.11 -48.49
CA GLU A 214 -11.27 14.33 -49.28
C GLU A 214 -12.78 14.60 -49.47
N ASN A 215 -13.58 13.57 -49.63
CA ASN A 215 -15.04 13.70 -49.68
C ASN A 215 -15.65 14.22 -48.36
N GLU A 216 -15.10 13.80 -47.20
CA GLU A 216 -15.49 14.33 -45.89
C GLU A 216 -15.07 15.79 -45.76
N MET A 217 -13.87 16.12 -46.18
CA MET A 217 -13.36 17.50 -46.18
C MET A 217 -14.20 18.43 -47.10
N GLN A 218 -14.65 17.95 -48.26
CA GLN A 218 -15.56 18.70 -49.13
C GLN A 218 -16.89 18.99 -48.44
N THR A 219 -17.45 18.00 -47.73
CA THR A 219 -18.69 18.16 -46.96
C THR A 219 -18.51 19.19 -45.85
N ILE A 220 -17.37 19.15 -45.13
CA ILE A 220 -17.04 20.10 -44.06
C ILE A 220 -16.90 21.52 -44.59
N ARG A 221 -16.25 21.71 -45.79
CA ARG A 221 -16.10 23.02 -46.45
C ARG A 221 -17.44 23.60 -46.88
N ALA A 222 -18.37 22.72 -47.33
CA ALA A 222 -19.69 23.15 -47.76
C ALA A 222 -20.66 23.49 -46.62
N THR A 223 -20.33 23.08 -45.39
CA THR A 223 -21.17 23.26 -44.19
C THR A 223 -20.96 24.68 -43.62
N ALA A 224 -22.04 25.35 -43.25
CA ALA A 224 -21.98 26.71 -42.71
C ALA A 224 -21.13 26.78 -41.41
N PRO A 225 -20.43 27.90 -41.16
CA PRO A 225 -19.54 28.01 -39.99
C PRO A 225 -20.22 27.81 -38.63
N ASP A 226 -21.52 28.12 -38.53
CA ASP A 226 -22.34 27.96 -37.35
C ASP A 226 -22.94 26.56 -37.17
N ASP A 227 -22.87 25.70 -38.16
CA ASP A 227 -23.34 24.31 -38.04
C ASP A 227 -22.32 23.47 -37.25
N VAL A 228 -22.81 22.74 -36.25
CA VAL A 228 -21.99 21.84 -35.44
C VAL A 228 -21.81 20.51 -36.19
N ILE A 229 -20.56 20.15 -36.45
CA ILE A 229 -20.18 18.94 -37.17
C ILE A 229 -19.70 17.86 -36.20
N ILE A 230 -20.13 16.63 -36.39
CA ILE A 230 -19.58 15.45 -35.70
C ILE A 230 -18.52 14.82 -36.60
N CYS A 231 -17.35 14.55 -36.04
CA CYS A 231 -16.25 13.93 -36.74
C CYS A 231 -16.61 12.47 -37.12
N PRO A 232 -16.51 12.10 -38.41
CA PRO A 232 -16.88 10.74 -38.83
C PRO A 232 -16.00 9.63 -38.25
N SER A 233 -14.76 9.96 -37.89
CA SER A 233 -13.74 9.00 -37.42
C SER A 233 -13.65 8.88 -35.90
N SER A 234 -14.12 9.88 -35.13
CA SER A 234 -13.98 9.92 -33.68
C SER A 234 -15.28 10.16 -32.91
N ASP A 235 -16.37 10.46 -33.62
CA ASP A 235 -17.66 10.85 -33.05
C ASP A 235 -17.61 12.11 -32.13
N ALA A 236 -16.47 12.77 -32.01
CA ALA A 236 -16.32 14.03 -31.29
C ALA A 236 -16.89 15.21 -32.12
N ILE A 237 -17.26 16.29 -31.45
CA ILE A 237 -17.61 17.56 -32.14
C ILE A 237 -16.36 18.09 -32.79
N LEU A 238 -16.38 18.28 -34.14
CA LEU A 238 -15.25 18.74 -34.94
C LEU A 238 -15.26 20.25 -34.97
N VAL A 239 -14.33 20.88 -34.27
CA VAL A 239 -14.21 22.32 -34.18
C VAL A 239 -13.30 22.83 -35.31
N ARG A 240 -13.81 23.83 -36.07
CA ARG A 240 -13.10 24.49 -37.16
C ARG A 240 -12.46 25.78 -36.67
N THR A 241 -11.21 26.01 -37.09
CA THR A 241 -10.44 27.23 -36.82
C THR A 241 -9.70 27.67 -38.08
N ASN A 242 -8.97 28.76 -37.98
CA ASN A 242 -8.13 29.25 -39.10
C ASN A 242 -7.03 28.22 -39.48
N GLU A 243 -6.71 27.27 -38.61
CA GLU A 243 -5.73 26.21 -38.85
C GLU A 243 -6.34 24.97 -39.53
N SER A 244 -7.63 24.95 -39.75
CA SER A 244 -8.32 23.78 -40.32
C SER A 244 -7.99 23.48 -41.78
N GLY A 245 -7.44 24.47 -42.53
CA GLY A 245 -7.11 24.32 -43.94
C GLY A 245 -8.35 24.20 -44.83
N LEU A 246 -9.44 24.92 -44.46
CA LEU A 246 -10.74 24.94 -45.16
C LEU A 246 -10.82 26.06 -46.20
#